data_f65a177a4b7069cdec71b462190677e4
#
_entry.id   f65a177a4b7069cdec71b462190677e4
#
_cell.length_a   1.000
_cell.length_b   1.000
_cell.length_c   1.000
_cell.angle_alpha   90.00
_cell.angle_beta   90.00
_cell.angle_gamma   90.00
#
_symmetry.space_group_name_H-M   'P 1'
#
loop_
_entity.id
_entity.type
_entity.pdbx_description
1 polymer ?
#
loop_
_entity_poly.entity_id
_entity_poly.type
_entity_poly.pdbx_seq_one_letter_code
_entity_poly.pdbx_strand_id
1 'polypeptide(L)'
;MHSQSTISRFWAKVDQAGPLWHGVPCWLWKAARDKDGYGRFCVGPPWRTCLAHRFSYELTFDQVPAELDHLCRNTRCVNPSHLEGVT
;
A
#
# COMPACT_ATOMS: atom_id res chain seq x y z
N MET A 1 2.52 -6.97 14.56
CA MET A 1 1.53 -5.89 14.79
C MET A 1 2.25 -4.56 14.78
N HIS A 2 1.63 -3.54 14.18
CA HIS A 2 2.22 -2.21 14.06
C HIS A 2 1.63 -1.27 15.09
N SER A 3 2.43 -0.29 15.56
CA SER A 3 1.95 0.69 16.51
C SER A 3 0.95 1.63 15.83
N GLN A 4 0.07 2.26 16.64
CA GLN A 4 -0.90 3.21 16.12
C GLN A 4 -0.22 4.39 15.43
N SER A 5 0.91 4.85 15.94
CA SER A 5 1.63 5.97 15.32
C SER A 5 2.21 5.58 13.94
N THR A 6 2.66 4.33 13.78
CA THR A 6 3.13 3.83 12.49
C THR A 6 1.97 3.78 11.49
N ILE A 7 0.81 3.28 11.92
CA ILE A 7 -0.38 3.19 11.08
C ILE A 7 -0.86 4.58 10.65
N SER A 8 -0.93 5.53 11.59
CA SER A 8 -1.34 6.89 11.27
C SER A 8 -0.37 7.57 10.30
N ARG A 9 0.93 7.35 10.48
CA ARG A 9 1.95 7.90 9.61
C ARG A 9 1.84 7.33 8.19
N PHE A 10 1.45 6.06 8.07
CA PHE A 10 1.23 5.43 6.77
C PHE A 10 0.07 6.12 6.03
N TRP A 11 -1.10 6.21 6.67
CA TRP A 11 -2.30 6.76 6.01
C TRP A 11 -2.17 8.24 5.69
N ALA A 12 -1.35 8.98 6.43
CA ALA A 12 -1.07 10.40 6.12
C ALA A 12 -0.39 10.57 4.75
N LYS A 13 0.18 9.51 4.20
CA LYS A 13 0.90 9.53 2.92
C LYS A 13 0.07 8.97 1.76
N VAL A 14 -1.24 8.82 1.95
CA VAL A 14 -2.13 8.21 0.97
C VAL A 14 -3.22 9.20 0.56
N ASP A 15 -3.38 9.39 -0.77
CA ASP A 15 -4.46 10.17 -1.35
C ASP A 15 -5.55 9.20 -1.81
N GLN A 16 -6.71 9.23 -1.16
CA GLN A 16 -7.80 8.31 -1.43
C GLN A 16 -8.70 8.76 -2.58
N ALA A 17 -8.37 9.86 -3.25
CA ALA A 17 -9.16 10.41 -4.34
C ALA A 17 -8.49 10.24 -5.70
N GLY A 18 -7.85 9.10 -5.93
CA GLY A 18 -7.18 8.81 -7.18
C GLY A 18 -8.14 8.40 -8.31
N PRO A 19 -7.57 8.00 -9.46
CA PRO A 19 -8.39 7.56 -10.59
C PRO A 19 -9.28 6.37 -10.23
N LEU A 20 -10.45 6.31 -10.85
CA LEU A 20 -11.41 5.24 -10.59
C LEU A 20 -11.03 3.98 -11.36
N TRP A 21 -11.15 2.83 -10.70
CA TRP A 21 -11.08 1.52 -11.31
C TRP A 21 -12.34 0.77 -10.90
N HIS A 22 -13.18 0.41 -11.87
CA HIS A 22 -14.48 -0.21 -11.63
C HIS A 22 -15.32 0.60 -10.61
N GLY A 23 -15.28 1.93 -10.73
CA GLY A 23 -16.04 2.83 -9.88
C GLY A 23 -15.45 3.06 -8.48
N VAL A 24 -14.30 2.48 -8.18
CA VAL A 24 -13.64 2.60 -6.87
C VAL A 24 -12.33 3.36 -7.04
N PRO A 25 -12.08 4.43 -6.25
CA PRO A 25 -10.86 5.23 -6.44
C PRO A 25 -9.60 4.47 -6.03
N CYS A 26 -8.54 4.67 -6.80
CA CYS A 26 -7.20 4.27 -6.38
C CYS A 26 -6.79 5.13 -5.19
N TRP A 27 -6.09 4.53 -4.24
CA TRP A 27 -5.49 5.24 -3.11
C TRP A 27 -4.01 5.41 -3.42
N LEU A 28 -3.62 6.61 -3.83
CA LEU A 28 -2.29 6.86 -4.35
C LEU A 28 -1.28 7.15 -3.25
N TRP A 29 -0.18 6.42 -3.28
CA TRP A 29 0.94 6.66 -2.36
C TRP A 29 1.64 7.96 -2.75
N LYS A 30 1.77 8.90 -1.80
CA LYS A 30 2.32 10.23 -2.05
C LYS A 30 3.77 10.39 -1.61
N ALA A 31 4.37 9.36 -1.04
CA ALA A 31 5.75 9.44 -0.54
C ALA A 31 6.72 8.73 -1.49
N ALA A 32 7.87 8.29 -0.98
CA ALA A 32 8.92 7.70 -1.80
C ALA A 32 8.46 6.48 -2.59
N ARG A 33 8.97 6.34 -3.80
CA ARG A 33 8.68 5.23 -4.70
C ARG A 33 10.00 4.65 -5.23
N ASP A 34 9.98 3.38 -5.60
CA ASP A 34 11.14 2.76 -6.22
C ASP A 34 11.17 3.07 -7.73
N LYS A 35 12.15 2.51 -8.43
CA LYS A 35 12.35 2.76 -9.86
C LYS A 35 11.18 2.24 -10.71
N ASP A 36 10.43 1.28 -10.20
CA ASP A 36 9.31 0.68 -10.90
C ASP A 36 7.97 1.36 -10.55
N GLY A 37 8.01 2.40 -9.72
CA GLY A 37 6.84 3.16 -9.35
C GLY A 37 6.10 2.65 -8.12
N TYR A 38 6.56 1.57 -7.49
CA TYR A 38 5.94 1.05 -6.27
C TYR A 38 6.27 1.92 -5.07
N GLY A 39 5.26 2.19 -4.23
CA GLY A 39 5.46 2.96 -3.02
C GLY A 39 6.36 2.25 -2.01
N ARG A 40 7.19 3.03 -1.34
CA ARG A 40 8.09 2.55 -0.29
C ARG A 40 7.73 3.20 1.03
N PHE A 41 7.56 2.40 2.07
CA PHE A 41 7.23 2.89 3.40
C PHE A 41 8.28 2.40 4.41
N CYS A 42 8.71 3.30 5.26
CA CYS A 42 9.71 2.99 6.29
C CYS A 42 8.99 2.69 7.61
N VAL A 43 9.13 1.47 8.08
CA VAL A 43 8.55 0.99 9.34
C VAL A 43 9.62 1.00 10.41
N GLY A 44 9.28 1.38 11.60
CA GLY A 44 10.27 1.26 12.69
C GLY A 44 9.86 2.00 13.93
N PRO A 45 10.73 2.07 14.96
CA PRO A 45 11.96 1.33 15.16
C PRO A 45 11.76 -0.17 15.46
N PRO A 46 12.69 -1.07 15.04
CA PRO A 46 13.85 -0.75 14.21
C PRO A 46 13.44 -0.41 12.78
N TRP A 47 14.18 0.49 12.14
CA TRP A 47 13.80 1.00 10.82
C TRP A 47 14.06 -0.02 9.72
N ARG A 48 13.06 -0.23 8.87
CA ARG A 48 13.17 -1.08 7.68
C ARG A 48 12.17 -0.58 6.64
N THR A 49 12.48 -0.82 5.37
CA THR A 49 11.62 -0.40 4.26
C THR A 49 10.76 -1.57 3.80
N CYS A 50 9.50 -1.30 3.53
CA CYS A 50 8.59 -2.28 2.92
C CYS A 50 7.82 -1.63 1.79
N LEU A 51 7.17 -2.43 0.97
CA LEU A 51 6.32 -1.92 -0.10
C LEU A 51 4.99 -1.43 0.50
N ALA A 52 4.59 -0.22 0.11
CA ALA A 52 3.41 0.42 0.69
C ALA A 52 2.13 -0.38 0.44
N HIS A 53 1.96 -0.95 -0.76
CA HIS A 53 0.74 -1.72 -1.06
C HIS A 53 0.67 -3.01 -0.24
N ARG A 54 1.81 -3.64 0.05
CA ARG A 54 1.84 -4.82 0.90
C ARG A 54 1.47 -4.48 2.34
N PHE A 55 1.97 -3.34 2.84
CA PHE A 55 1.64 -2.87 4.18
C PHE A 55 0.14 -2.61 4.32
N SER A 56 -0.45 -1.94 3.34
CA SER A 56 -1.89 -1.68 3.30
C SER A 56 -2.71 -2.97 3.32
N TYR A 57 -2.32 -3.94 2.50
CA TYR A 57 -3.01 -5.23 2.42
C TYR A 57 -2.95 -5.97 3.75
N GLU A 58 -1.76 -6.00 4.37
CA GLU A 58 -1.57 -6.65 5.66
C GLU A 58 -2.44 -6.01 6.75
N LEU A 59 -2.50 -4.66 6.78
CA LEU A 59 -3.32 -3.95 7.76
C LEU A 59 -4.81 -4.29 7.62
N THR A 60 -5.27 -4.46 6.39
CA THR A 60 -6.69 -4.65 6.10
C THR A 60 -7.14 -6.10 6.29
N PHE A 61 -6.34 -7.04 5.81
CA PHE A 61 -6.75 -8.44 5.75
C PHE A 61 -5.99 -9.35 6.72
N ASP A 62 -5.00 -8.81 7.42
CA ASP A 62 -4.15 -9.56 8.35
C ASP A 62 -3.51 -10.78 7.67
N GLN A 63 -3.10 -10.61 6.41
CA GLN A 63 -2.48 -11.64 5.59
C GLN A 63 -1.25 -11.09 4.90
N VAL A 64 -0.26 -11.96 4.71
CA VAL A 64 1.00 -11.61 4.04
C VAL A 64 1.20 -12.59 2.88
N PRO A 65 0.54 -12.35 1.73
CA PRO A 65 0.69 -13.25 0.58
C PRO A 65 2.11 -13.17 0.02
N ALA A 66 2.52 -14.23 -0.67
CA ALA A 66 3.85 -14.27 -1.30
C ALA A 66 3.99 -13.12 -2.31
N GLU A 67 2.95 -12.87 -3.09
CA GLU A 67 2.93 -11.79 -4.06
C GLU A 67 1.58 -11.10 -4.07
N LEU A 68 1.58 -9.81 -4.45
CA LEU A 68 0.37 -9.03 -4.67
C LEU A 68 0.37 -8.49 -6.09
N ASP A 69 -0.77 -8.61 -6.75
CA ASP A 69 -0.98 -8.06 -8.08
C ASP A 69 -1.88 -6.81 -7.98
N HIS A 70 -1.55 -5.78 -8.75
CA HIS A 70 -2.37 -4.57 -8.85
C HIS A 70 -3.42 -4.78 -9.95
N LEU A 71 -4.67 -5.03 -9.54
CA LEU A 71 -5.75 -5.24 -10.49
C LEU A 71 -6.01 -3.98 -11.32
N CYS A 72 -5.85 -2.80 -10.71
CA CYS A 72 -6.01 -1.51 -11.39
C CYS A 72 -4.82 -1.10 -12.25
N ARG A 73 -3.75 -1.87 -12.24
CA ARG A 73 -2.51 -1.63 -12.99
C ARG A 73 -1.79 -0.33 -12.61
N ASN A 74 -2.15 0.28 -11.48
CA ASN A 74 -1.49 1.48 -10.98
C ASN A 74 -0.59 1.10 -9.81
N THR A 75 0.73 1.12 -10.03
CA THR A 75 1.71 0.66 -9.04
C THR A 75 1.78 1.56 -7.80
N ARG A 76 1.25 2.79 -7.88
CA ARG A 76 1.16 3.69 -6.72
C ARG A 76 -0.05 3.40 -5.84
N CYS A 77 -1.00 2.59 -6.34
CA CYS A 77 -2.25 2.35 -5.62
C CYS A 77 -2.02 1.41 -4.43
N VAL A 78 -2.50 1.83 -3.27
CA VAL A 78 -2.45 1.01 -2.05
C VAL A 78 -3.84 0.62 -1.56
N ASN A 79 -4.89 0.84 -2.38
CA ASN A 79 -6.24 0.44 -2.02
C ASN A 79 -6.32 -1.08 -1.97
N PRO A 80 -6.59 -1.69 -0.80
CA PRO A 80 -6.58 -3.15 -0.68
C PRO A 80 -7.58 -3.84 -1.61
N SER A 81 -8.69 -3.17 -1.95
CA SER A 81 -9.69 -3.76 -2.85
C SER A 81 -9.21 -3.83 -4.30
N HIS A 82 -8.12 -3.12 -4.63
CA HIS A 82 -7.49 -3.15 -5.96
C HIS A 82 -6.32 -4.14 -6.03
N LEU A 83 -6.10 -4.89 -4.97
CA LEU A 83 -4.97 -5.81 -4.85
C LEU A 83 -5.45 -7.24 -4.73
N GLU A 84 -4.71 -8.16 -5.31
CA GLU A 84 -5.01 -9.59 -5.22
C GLU A 84 -3.77 -10.35 -4.80
N GLY A 85 -3.91 -11.16 -3.76
CA GLY A 85 -2.84 -12.06 -3.34
C GLY A 85 -2.76 -13.22 -4.33
N VAL A 86 -1.55 -13.50 -4.82
CA VAL A 86 -1.33 -14.60 -5.77
C VAL A 86 -0.21 -15.50 -5.25
N THR A 87 -0.24 -16.75 -5.66
CA THR A 87 0.77 -17.73 -5.24
C THR A 87 1.77 -18.00 -6.34
#